data_9bc5bf883b33a040e757e276145c031b
#
_entry.id   9bc5bf883b33a040e757e276145c031b
#
_cell.length_a   1.000
_cell.length_b   1.000
_cell.length_c   1.000
_cell.angle_alpha   90.00
_cell.angle_beta   90.00
_cell.angle_gamma   90.00
#
_symmetry.space_group_name_H-M   'P 1'
#
loop_
_entity.id
_entity.type
_entity.pdbx_description
1 polymer ?
#
loop_
_entity_poly.entity_id
_entity_poly.type
_entity_poly.pdbx_seq_one_letter_code
_entity_poly.pdbx_strand_id
1 'polypeptide(L)'
;MKKVLNEIFDWVKTFVVIFIVVTLIHKYVFTPVKVDGPSMYPTLHDGDSVILWELGYQPKPFDVIVFEYSPDVYYVKRVIGVPGQTVSYEEDQLYIDGVPVEEPYLDEGKKLVSYSGEFTWDFTLQEICQFDPCDTIPEGYYLVLGDNRPRSKDSRHIGLISEDQILGKATWIQWPLSSFGPIK
;
A
#
# COMPACT_ATOMS: atom_id res chain seq x y z
N MET A 1 -37.84 42.16 -0.51
CA MET A 1 -36.80 41.95 -1.57
C MET A 1 -35.38 41.87 -1.01
N LYS A 2 -34.86 42.89 -0.30
CA LYS A 2 -33.47 42.86 0.22
C LYS A 2 -33.16 41.71 1.17
N LYS A 3 -34.11 41.26 2.02
CA LYS A 3 -33.90 40.13 2.95
C LYS A 3 -33.71 38.80 2.19
N VAL A 4 -34.55 38.55 1.20
CA VAL A 4 -34.44 37.35 0.35
C VAL A 4 -33.14 37.34 -0.47
N LEU A 5 -32.71 38.51 -0.94
CA LEU A 5 -31.44 38.63 -1.67
C LEU A 5 -30.23 38.32 -0.79
N ASN A 6 -30.24 38.77 0.47
CA ASN A 6 -29.18 38.45 1.45
C ASN A 6 -29.15 36.97 1.81
N GLU A 7 -30.32 36.35 2.00
CA GLU A 7 -30.40 34.90 2.25
C GLU A 7 -29.83 34.09 1.07
N ILE A 8 -30.21 34.46 -0.15
CA ILE A 8 -29.65 33.80 -1.37
C ILE A 8 -28.12 33.99 -1.42
N PHE A 9 -27.62 35.18 -1.11
CA PHE A 9 -26.19 35.45 -1.13
C PHE A 9 -25.41 34.62 -0.06
N ASP A 10 -25.98 34.44 1.13
CA ASP A 10 -25.40 33.61 2.18
C ASP A 10 -25.39 32.12 1.80
N TRP A 11 -26.45 31.63 1.16
CA TRP A 11 -26.46 30.28 0.61
C TRP A 11 -25.41 30.08 -0.48
N VAL A 12 -25.28 31.02 -1.41
CA VAL A 12 -24.25 30.96 -2.47
C VAL A 12 -22.85 30.94 -1.89
N LYS A 13 -22.56 31.80 -0.88
CA LYS A 13 -21.25 31.75 -0.19
C LYS A 13 -21.00 30.38 0.43
N THR A 14 -21.99 29.85 1.13
CA THR A 14 -21.85 28.54 1.79
C THR A 14 -21.55 27.44 0.76
N PHE A 15 -22.30 27.41 -0.36
CA PHE A 15 -22.04 26.45 -1.44
C PHE A 15 -20.63 26.62 -2.05
N VAL A 16 -20.18 27.85 -2.29
CA VAL A 16 -18.83 28.12 -2.82
C VAL A 16 -17.75 27.63 -1.84
N VAL A 17 -17.90 27.91 -0.54
CA VAL A 17 -16.94 27.43 0.47
C VAL A 17 -16.90 25.91 0.52
N ILE A 18 -18.06 25.25 0.57
CA ILE A 18 -18.15 23.79 0.57
C ILE A 18 -17.51 23.22 -0.70
N PHE A 19 -17.82 23.79 -1.86
CA PHE A 19 -17.24 23.36 -3.13
C PHE A 19 -15.72 23.45 -3.14
N ILE A 20 -15.16 24.58 -2.65
CA ILE A 20 -13.70 24.77 -2.54
C ILE A 20 -13.11 23.72 -1.59
N VAL A 21 -13.69 23.53 -0.40
CA VAL A 21 -13.20 22.57 0.59
C VAL A 21 -13.23 21.14 0.04
N VAL A 22 -14.35 20.73 -0.58
CA VAL A 22 -14.48 19.40 -1.18
C VAL A 22 -13.46 19.21 -2.31
N THR A 23 -13.25 20.23 -3.15
CA THR A 23 -12.27 20.16 -4.25
C THR A 23 -10.84 20.04 -3.72
N LEU A 24 -10.51 20.77 -2.66
CA LEU A 24 -9.20 20.69 -2.01
C LEU A 24 -8.98 19.31 -1.36
N ILE A 25 -9.96 18.80 -0.65
CA ILE A 25 -9.91 17.45 -0.05
C ILE A 25 -9.71 16.41 -1.15
N HIS A 26 -10.50 16.48 -2.23
CA HIS A 26 -10.39 15.51 -3.33
C HIS A 26 -9.04 15.58 -4.06
N LYS A 27 -8.45 16.78 -4.14
CA LYS A 27 -7.18 16.98 -4.85
C LYS A 27 -5.94 16.62 -4.03
N TYR A 28 -5.98 16.80 -2.70
CA TYR A 28 -4.79 16.70 -1.83
C TYR A 28 -4.86 15.59 -0.78
N VAL A 29 -6.01 14.90 -0.66
CA VAL A 29 -6.18 13.88 0.39
C VAL A 29 -6.53 12.53 -0.21
N PHE A 30 -7.28 12.49 -1.32
CA PHE A 30 -7.79 11.23 -1.89
C PHE A 30 -7.50 11.15 -3.39
N THR A 31 -6.41 10.47 -3.74
CA THR A 31 -6.07 10.20 -5.14
C THR A 31 -6.52 8.79 -5.52
N PRO A 32 -7.42 8.62 -6.51
CA PRO A 32 -7.76 7.29 -7.00
C PRO A 32 -6.61 6.73 -7.84
N VAL A 33 -6.17 5.52 -7.51
CA VAL A 33 -5.14 4.78 -8.25
C VAL A 33 -5.75 3.48 -8.76
N LYS A 34 -5.49 3.16 -10.03
CA LYS A 34 -5.91 1.89 -10.63
C LYS A 34 -4.83 0.84 -10.40
N VAL A 35 -5.24 -0.30 -9.87
CA VAL A 35 -4.38 -1.48 -9.69
C VAL A 35 -4.21 -2.18 -11.04
N ASP A 36 -2.97 -2.47 -11.40
CA ASP A 36 -2.62 -3.23 -12.60
C ASP A 36 -1.83 -4.49 -12.20
N GLY A 37 -2.30 -5.63 -12.67
CA GLY A 37 -1.71 -6.92 -12.44
C GLY A 37 -2.09 -7.64 -11.14
N PRO A 38 -1.69 -8.91 -11.01
CA PRO A 38 -2.16 -9.83 -9.96
C PRO A 38 -1.31 -9.83 -8.69
N SER A 39 -0.34 -8.93 -8.54
CA SER A 39 0.68 -9.03 -7.48
C SER A 39 0.15 -8.91 -6.05
N MET A 40 -1.04 -8.34 -5.87
CA MET A 40 -1.72 -8.18 -4.58
C MET A 40 -2.95 -9.07 -4.41
N TYR A 41 -3.17 -10.00 -5.35
CA TYR A 41 -4.26 -10.97 -5.26
C TYR A 41 -4.06 -11.92 -4.06
N PRO A 42 -5.11 -12.25 -3.27
CA PRO A 42 -6.52 -11.90 -3.47
C PRO A 42 -6.95 -10.56 -2.83
N THR A 43 -6.08 -9.87 -2.11
CA THR A 43 -6.40 -8.60 -1.41
C THR A 43 -6.88 -7.53 -2.38
N LEU A 44 -6.19 -7.38 -3.52
CA LEU A 44 -6.56 -6.50 -4.61
C LEU A 44 -6.56 -7.27 -5.93
N HIS A 45 -7.55 -6.98 -6.77
CA HIS A 45 -7.67 -7.56 -8.10
C HIS A 45 -7.21 -6.60 -9.18
N ASP A 46 -6.82 -7.15 -10.30
CA ASP A 46 -6.54 -6.36 -11.49
C ASP A 46 -7.75 -5.52 -11.89
N GLY A 47 -7.54 -4.24 -12.12
CA GLY A 47 -8.59 -3.28 -12.44
C GLY A 47 -9.28 -2.61 -11.25
N ASP A 48 -8.98 -3.02 -10.02
CA ASP A 48 -9.49 -2.33 -8.83
C ASP A 48 -9.04 -0.87 -8.82
N SER A 49 -9.93 0.03 -8.40
CA SER A 49 -9.60 1.43 -8.11
C SER A 49 -9.55 1.62 -6.61
N VAL A 50 -8.39 2.01 -6.11
CA VAL A 50 -8.15 2.22 -4.67
C VAL A 50 -7.97 3.70 -4.35
N ILE A 51 -8.36 4.09 -3.15
CA ILE A 51 -8.15 5.44 -2.63
C ILE A 51 -6.83 5.47 -1.89
N LEU A 52 -5.96 6.39 -2.28
CA LEU A 52 -4.68 6.65 -1.67
C LEU A 52 -4.80 7.77 -0.63
N TRP A 53 -4.26 7.54 0.57
CA TRP A 53 -4.07 8.56 1.60
C TRP A 53 -2.61 9.01 1.59
N GLU A 54 -2.37 10.27 1.23
CA GLU A 54 -1.02 10.81 1.04
C GLU A 54 -0.59 11.73 2.19
N LEU A 55 -1.53 12.53 2.71
CA LEU A 55 -1.21 13.63 3.63
C LEU A 55 -0.68 13.14 4.99
N GLY A 56 0.60 13.44 5.28
CA GLY A 56 1.22 13.14 6.57
C GLY A 56 1.33 11.64 6.87
N TYR A 57 1.29 10.81 5.83
CA TYR A 57 1.38 9.37 5.98
C TYR A 57 2.81 8.92 6.30
N GLN A 58 2.95 8.05 7.27
CA GLN A 58 4.16 7.31 7.59
C GLN A 58 3.86 5.81 7.51
N PRO A 59 4.63 5.03 6.73
CA PRO A 59 4.38 3.61 6.56
C PRO A 59 4.50 2.83 7.86
N LYS A 60 3.55 1.92 8.08
CA LYS A 60 3.53 1.02 9.23
C LYS A 60 3.53 -0.43 8.75
N PRO A 61 3.97 -1.38 9.60
CA PRO A 61 3.89 -2.79 9.28
C PRO A 61 2.48 -3.18 8.82
N PHE A 62 2.42 -3.96 7.75
CA PHE A 62 1.23 -4.49 7.09
C PHE A 62 0.34 -3.47 6.35
N ASP A 63 0.70 -2.20 6.30
CA ASP A 63 0.03 -1.24 5.43
C ASP A 63 0.24 -1.60 3.95
N VAL A 64 -0.80 -1.46 3.15
CA VAL A 64 -0.70 -1.54 1.69
C VAL A 64 -0.38 -0.15 1.16
N ILE A 65 0.74 -0.02 0.45
CA ILE A 65 1.25 1.26 -0.04
C ILE A 65 1.35 1.28 -1.56
N VAL A 66 1.29 2.49 -2.11
CA VAL A 66 1.64 2.78 -3.50
C VAL A 66 2.95 3.54 -3.52
N PHE A 67 3.87 3.11 -4.37
CA PHE A 67 5.16 3.77 -4.54
C PHE A 67 5.59 3.82 -6.01
N GLU A 68 6.42 4.79 -6.36
CA GLU A 68 7.00 4.94 -7.67
C GLU A 68 8.25 4.04 -7.77
N TYR A 69 8.19 3.04 -8.66
CA TYR A 69 9.31 2.14 -8.93
C TYR A 69 10.31 2.74 -9.95
N SER A 70 9.76 3.41 -10.96
CA SER A 70 10.52 4.17 -11.96
C SER A 70 9.62 5.26 -12.53
N PRO A 71 10.14 6.25 -13.28
CA PRO A 71 9.32 7.34 -13.81
C PRO A 71 8.01 6.84 -14.44
N ASP A 72 6.89 7.31 -13.90
CA ASP A 72 5.52 6.97 -14.32
C ASP A 72 5.10 5.49 -14.12
N VAL A 73 5.90 4.68 -13.40
CA VAL A 73 5.58 3.28 -13.07
C VAL A 73 5.35 3.12 -11.58
N TYR A 74 4.12 2.82 -11.20
CA TYR A 74 3.69 2.70 -9.81
C TYR A 74 3.40 1.25 -9.43
N TYR A 75 3.86 0.86 -8.25
CA TYR A 75 3.60 -0.45 -7.69
C TYR A 75 2.77 -0.35 -6.42
N VAL A 76 1.92 -1.37 -6.20
CA VAL A 76 1.15 -1.54 -4.97
C VAL A 76 1.70 -2.76 -4.26
N LYS A 77 2.14 -2.61 -3.01
CA LYS A 77 2.71 -3.69 -2.18
C LYS A 77 2.35 -3.48 -0.71
N ARG A 78 2.53 -4.54 0.08
CA ARG A 78 2.38 -4.49 1.54
C ARG A 78 3.73 -4.27 2.20
N VAL A 79 3.77 -3.35 3.17
CA VAL A 79 4.93 -3.13 4.04
C VAL A 79 5.08 -4.32 4.98
N ILE A 80 6.23 -5.00 4.92
CA ILE A 80 6.53 -6.14 5.79
C ILE A 80 7.55 -5.75 6.86
N GLY A 81 8.53 -4.93 6.50
CA GLY A 81 9.55 -4.45 7.43
C GLY A 81 9.69 -2.94 7.37
N VAL A 82 9.95 -2.33 8.52
CA VAL A 82 10.18 -0.89 8.70
C VAL A 82 11.58 -0.62 9.23
N PRO A 83 12.07 0.63 9.21
CA PRO A 83 13.41 0.97 9.70
C PRO A 83 13.73 0.37 11.07
N GLY A 84 14.97 -0.13 11.22
CA GLY A 84 15.49 -0.73 12.44
C GLY A 84 15.15 -2.21 12.65
N GLN A 85 14.26 -2.80 11.86
CA GLN A 85 13.88 -4.20 11.96
C GLN A 85 14.77 -5.12 11.11
N THR A 86 14.91 -6.38 11.54
CA THR A 86 15.36 -7.50 10.71
C THR A 86 14.16 -8.24 10.16
N VAL A 87 14.27 -8.76 8.92
CA VAL A 87 13.20 -9.56 8.29
C VAL A 87 13.81 -10.79 7.66
N SER A 88 13.23 -11.95 7.92
CA SER A 88 13.54 -13.19 7.21
C SER A 88 12.29 -14.05 6.99
N TYR A 89 12.38 -14.93 6.01
CA TYR A 89 11.41 -15.99 5.76
C TYR A 89 12.13 -17.34 5.82
N GLU A 90 11.51 -18.29 6.52
CA GLU A 90 11.98 -19.66 6.64
C GLU A 90 10.76 -20.59 6.68
N GLU A 91 10.68 -21.54 5.77
CA GLU A 91 9.59 -22.51 5.65
C GLU A 91 8.17 -21.86 5.63
N ASP A 92 7.97 -20.86 4.77
CA ASP A 92 6.72 -20.08 4.66
C ASP A 92 6.33 -19.26 5.91
N GLN A 93 7.22 -19.13 6.89
CA GLN A 93 7.02 -18.36 8.12
C GLN A 93 7.80 -17.04 8.06
N LEU A 94 7.09 -15.92 8.29
CA LEU A 94 7.71 -14.60 8.47
C LEU A 94 8.31 -14.47 9.86
N TYR A 95 9.53 -13.95 9.93
CA TYR A 95 10.19 -13.54 11.17
C TYR A 95 10.54 -12.06 11.09
N ILE A 96 10.14 -11.29 12.12
CA ILE A 96 10.54 -9.91 12.33
C ILE A 96 11.30 -9.85 13.65
N ASP A 97 12.54 -9.37 13.63
CA ASP A 97 13.46 -9.35 14.79
C ASP A 97 13.61 -10.73 15.45
N GLY A 98 13.59 -11.79 14.64
CA GLY A 98 13.67 -13.18 15.09
C GLY A 98 12.39 -13.72 15.72
N VAL A 99 11.30 -12.96 15.74
CA VAL A 99 10.00 -13.37 16.28
C VAL A 99 9.08 -13.79 15.13
N PRO A 100 8.44 -14.99 15.19
CA PRO A 100 7.49 -15.40 14.16
C PRO A 100 6.25 -14.50 14.17
N VAL A 101 5.80 -14.10 12.98
CA VAL A 101 4.67 -13.21 12.78
C VAL A 101 3.66 -13.85 11.84
N GLU A 102 2.40 -13.86 12.24
CA GLU A 102 1.30 -14.39 11.45
C GLU A 102 0.88 -13.43 10.32
N GLU A 103 0.53 -13.99 9.17
CA GLU A 103 0.11 -13.24 7.99
C GLU A 103 -1.28 -13.71 7.50
N PRO A 104 -2.37 -13.44 8.25
CA PRO A 104 -3.69 -13.97 7.95
C PRO A 104 -4.26 -13.48 6.60
N TYR A 105 -3.75 -12.38 6.06
CA TYR A 105 -4.10 -11.88 4.73
C TYR A 105 -3.61 -12.78 3.59
N LEU A 106 -2.69 -13.74 3.85
CA LEU A 106 -2.22 -14.72 2.88
C LEU A 106 -3.05 -16.00 2.84
N ASP A 107 -3.89 -16.26 3.84
CA ASP A 107 -4.62 -17.53 3.99
C ASP A 107 -5.49 -17.87 2.78
N GLU A 108 -6.14 -16.86 2.20
CA GLU A 108 -6.97 -17.04 1.00
C GLU A 108 -6.08 -17.31 -0.22
N GLY A 109 -5.00 -16.56 -0.40
CA GLY A 109 -4.04 -16.73 -1.48
C GLY A 109 -3.40 -18.13 -1.45
N LYS A 110 -2.97 -18.59 -0.28
CA LYS A 110 -2.40 -19.93 -0.08
C LYS A 110 -3.37 -21.07 -0.48
N LYS A 111 -4.68 -20.88 -0.24
CA LYS A 111 -5.72 -21.86 -0.63
C LYS A 111 -6.04 -21.85 -2.11
N LEU A 112 -6.02 -20.67 -2.75
CA LEU A 112 -6.42 -20.50 -4.15
C LEU A 112 -5.30 -20.86 -5.14
N VAL A 113 -4.06 -20.69 -4.72
CA VAL A 113 -2.90 -21.04 -5.54
C VAL A 113 -2.48 -22.46 -5.16
N SER A 114 -2.85 -23.46 -5.99
CA SER A 114 -2.30 -24.83 -5.89
C SER A 114 -0.81 -24.78 -6.22
N TYR A 115 0.00 -24.51 -5.23
CA TYR A 115 1.44 -24.47 -5.35
C TYR A 115 2.03 -25.78 -4.78
N SER A 116 2.85 -26.46 -5.55
CA SER A 116 3.63 -27.61 -5.06
C SER A 116 4.96 -27.09 -4.48
N GLY A 117 4.92 -26.45 -3.32
CA GLY A 117 6.11 -25.86 -2.68
C GLY A 117 5.74 -24.74 -1.71
N GLU A 118 6.73 -24.00 -1.28
CA GLU A 118 6.55 -22.82 -0.43
C GLU A 118 5.85 -21.70 -1.18
N PHE A 119 4.91 -21.04 -0.52
CA PHE A 119 4.18 -19.88 -1.09
C PHE A 119 5.08 -18.64 -1.14
N THR A 120 5.93 -18.50 -0.11
CA THR A 120 6.99 -17.51 -0.06
C THR A 120 8.32 -18.24 0.11
N TRP A 121 9.24 -18.12 -0.86
CA TRP A 121 10.55 -18.75 -0.72
C TRP A 121 11.36 -18.09 0.41
N ASP A 122 12.27 -18.85 0.98
CA ASP A 122 13.17 -18.42 2.03
C ASP A 122 14.06 -17.26 1.57
N PHE A 123 14.24 -16.30 2.42
CA PHE A 123 15.21 -15.20 2.23
C PHE A 123 15.58 -14.54 3.56
N THR A 124 16.70 -13.87 3.58
CA THR A 124 17.15 -13.00 4.66
C THR A 124 17.21 -11.54 4.18
N LEU A 125 17.16 -10.59 5.11
CA LEU A 125 17.33 -9.17 4.79
C LEU A 125 18.64 -8.90 4.04
N GLN A 126 19.72 -9.58 4.40
CA GLN A 126 21.04 -9.40 3.79
C GLN A 126 21.07 -9.76 2.31
N GLU A 127 20.27 -10.76 1.88
CA GLU A 127 20.19 -11.19 0.49
C GLU A 127 19.47 -10.20 -0.42
N ILE A 128 18.53 -9.43 0.13
CA ILE A 128 17.70 -8.51 -0.65
C ILE A 128 18.09 -7.04 -0.47
N CYS A 129 18.88 -6.74 0.56
CA CYS A 129 19.33 -5.39 0.85
C CYS A 129 20.43 -4.95 -0.12
N GLN A 130 20.29 -3.75 -0.69
CA GLN A 130 21.28 -3.14 -1.57
C GLN A 130 22.39 -2.40 -0.83
N PHE A 131 22.43 -2.47 0.49
CA PHE A 131 23.43 -1.84 1.36
C PHE A 131 24.34 -2.88 2.00
N ASP A 132 25.56 -2.49 2.39
CA ASP A 132 26.52 -3.35 3.08
C ASP A 132 27.26 -2.54 4.16
N PRO A 133 27.18 -2.94 5.46
CA PRO A 133 26.37 -4.05 6.00
C PRO A 133 24.88 -3.71 6.08
N CYS A 134 24.02 -4.73 6.07
CA CYS A 134 22.59 -4.60 6.20
C CYS A 134 22.03 -5.52 7.28
N ASP A 135 22.37 -5.23 8.53
CA ASP A 135 21.90 -6.01 9.68
C ASP A 135 20.45 -5.70 10.02
N THR A 136 20.02 -4.46 9.77
CA THR A 136 18.64 -4.00 9.94
C THR A 136 18.24 -3.13 8.75
N ILE A 137 16.93 -3.00 8.51
CA ILE A 137 16.41 -2.06 7.50
C ILE A 137 16.88 -0.64 7.84
N PRO A 138 17.59 0.05 6.93
CA PRO A 138 18.08 1.40 7.18
C PRO A 138 16.96 2.42 7.37
N GLU A 139 17.26 3.53 8.06
CA GLU A 139 16.34 4.67 8.19
C GLU A 139 15.91 5.18 6.80
N GLY A 140 14.60 5.45 6.67
CA GLY A 140 13.99 5.89 5.41
C GLY A 140 13.81 4.80 4.36
N TYR A 141 13.99 3.51 4.71
CA TYR A 141 13.77 2.39 3.81
C TYR A 141 12.76 1.40 4.36
N TYR A 142 12.07 0.70 3.46
CA TYR A 142 11.01 -0.24 3.78
C TYR A 142 11.16 -1.52 2.95
N LEU A 143 10.87 -2.66 3.58
CA LEU A 143 10.75 -3.93 2.89
C LEU A 143 9.28 -4.16 2.56
N VAL A 144 9.00 -4.39 1.27
CA VAL A 144 7.63 -4.56 0.78
C VAL A 144 7.47 -5.86 0.01
N LEU A 145 6.36 -6.56 0.23
CA LEU A 145 6.01 -7.77 -0.52
C LEU A 145 4.61 -7.65 -1.13
N GLY A 146 4.40 -8.37 -2.22
CA GLY A 146 3.03 -8.55 -2.74
C GLY A 146 2.33 -9.69 -2.04
N ASP A 147 1.02 -9.61 -1.89
CA ASP A 147 0.23 -10.66 -1.25
C ASP A 147 0.17 -11.92 -2.12
N ASN A 148 0.27 -11.79 -3.44
CA ASN A 148 0.49 -12.92 -4.35
C ASN A 148 1.98 -13.26 -4.44
N ARG A 149 2.53 -13.83 -3.37
CA ARG A 149 3.97 -14.11 -3.21
C ARG A 149 4.65 -14.74 -4.43
N PRO A 150 4.05 -15.78 -5.06
CA PRO A 150 4.67 -16.41 -6.22
C PRO A 150 4.65 -15.57 -7.51
N ARG A 151 3.77 -14.55 -7.58
CA ARG A 151 3.57 -13.72 -8.78
C ARG A 151 3.81 -12.24 -8.53
N SER A 152 4.65 -11.92 -7.56
CA SER A 152 4.97 -10.54 -7.20
C SER A 152 6.42 -10.20 -7.52
N LYS A 153 6.62 -9.10 -8.22
CA LYS A 153 7.90 -8.41 -8.29
C LYS A 153 7.93 -7.37 -7.18
N ASP A 154 8.64 -7.67 -6.09
CA ASP A 154 8.71 -6.88 -4.86
C ASP A 154 10.13 -6.81 -4.32
N SER A 155 10.34 -6.45 -3.05
CA SER A 155 11.66 -6.24 -2.47
C SER A 155 12.62 -7.41 -2.67
N ARG A 156 12.13 -8.63 -2.79
CA ARG A 156 12.95 -9.82 -3.11
C ARG A 156 13.67 -9.71 -4.47
N HIS A 157 13.17 -8.83 -5.36
CA HIS A 157 13.71 -8.62 -6.71
C HIS A 157 14.26 -7.21 -6.91
N ILE A 158 13.69 -6.21 -6.23
CA ILE A 158 13.98 -4.79 -6.48
C ILE A 158 14.70 -4.12 -5.30
N GLY A 159 14.93 -4.87 -4.20
CA GLY A 159 15.53 -4.33 -3.00
C GLY A 159 14.56 -3.54 -2.12
N LEU A 160 15.11 -2.84 -1.13
CA LEU A 160 14.35 -1.98 -0.23
C LEU A 160 13.83 -0.73 -0.97
N ILE A 161 12.67 -0.24 -0.55
CA ILE A 161 12.02 0.95 -1.11
C ILE A 161 12.33 2.15 -0.23
N SER A 162 12.79 3.25 -0.85
CA SER A 162 13.01 4.52 -0.15
C SER A 162 11.68 5.19 0.21
N GLU A 163 11.64 5.89 1.35
CA GLU A 163 10.49 6.68 1.79
C GLU A 163 10.06 7.70 0.73
N ASP A 164 11.01 8.32 0.03
CA ASP A 164 10.76 9.32 -1.02
C ASP A 164 9.99 8.74 -2.23
N GLN A 165 10.05 7.43 -2.43
CA GLN A 165 9.29 6.75 -3.49
C GLN A 165 7.83 6.51 -3.10
N ILE A 166 7.50 6.56 -1.79
CA ILE A 166 6.20 6.19 -1.27
C ILE A 166 5.22 7.36 -1.44
N LEU A 167 4.18 7.14 -2.24
CA LEU A 167 3.13 8.13 -2.47
C LEU A 167 2.12 8.18 -1.33
N GLY A 168 1.78 7.02 -0.76
CA GLY A 168 0.82 6.95 0.32
C GLY A 168 0.27 5.55 0.57
N LYS A 169 -0.71 5.48 1.48
CA LYS A 169 -1.40 4.24 1.87
C LYS A 169 -2.65 4.03 1.05
N ALA A 170 -2.79 2.86 0.42
CA ALA A 170 -4.05 2.41 -0.15
C ALA A 170 -5.00 1.98 0.98
N THR A 171 -6.11 2.69 1.13
CA THR A 171 -7.00 2.53 2.29
C THR A 171 -8.32 1.87 1.97
N TRP A 172 -8.83 2.07 0.77
CA TRP A 172 -10.19 1.69 0.40
C TRP A 172 -10.30 1.31 -1.06
N ILE A 173 -11.01 0.23 -1.37
CA ILE A 173 -11.40 -0.12 -2.75
C ILE A 173 -12.65 0.66 -3.11
N GLN A 174 -12.53 1.59 -4.06
CA GLN A 174 -13.63 2.43 -4.52
C GLN A 174 -14.46 1.75 -5.62
N TRP A 175 -13.81 0.98 -6.47
CA TRP A 175 -14.42 0.26 -7.59
C TRP A 175 -13.67 -1.05 -7.85
N PRO A 176 -14.35 -2.13 -8.25
CA PRO A 176 -15.78 -2.28 -8.52
C PRO A 176 -16.62 -2.32 -7.23
N LEU A 177 -17.93 -2.05 -7.33
CA LEU A 177 -18.84 -2.06 -6.19
C LEU A 177 -18.93 -3.44 -5.50
N SER A 178 -18.62 -4.52 -6.21
CA SER A 178 -18.55 -5.87 -5.64
C SER A 178 -17.44 -6.05 -4.60
N SER A 179 -16.36 -5.26 -4.72
CA SER A 179 -15.20 -5.28 -3.83
C SER A 179 -15.12 -4.01 -2.95
N PHE A 180 -16.14 -3.14 -3.02
CA PHE A 180 -16.16 -1.87 -2.30
C PHE A 180 -15.98 -2.09 -0.80
N GLY A 181 -14.94 -1.49 -0.21
CA GLY A 181 -14.65 -1.62 1.20
C GLY A 181 -13.20 -1.27 1.58
N PRO A 182 -12.88 -1.33 2.88
CA PRO A 182 -11.54 -1.10 3.37
C PRO A 182 -10.59 -2.23 2.93
N ILE A 183 -9.37 -1.87 2.62
CA ILE A 183 -8.29 -2.83 2.36
C ILE A 183 -7.84 -3.41 3.71
N LYS A 184 -7.77 -4.75 3.79
CA LYS A 184 -7.42 -5.50 4.99
C LYS A 184 -5.94 -5.82 5.05
#